data_3d21c6a59ee3ca92bee51d482a3b2bc6
#
_entry.id   3d21c6a59ee3ca92bee51d482a3b2bc6
#
_cell.length_a   1.000
_cell.length_b   1.000
_cell.length_c   1.000
_cell.angle_alpha   90.00
_cell.angle_beta   90.00
_cell.angle_gamma   90.00
#
_symmetry.space_group_name_H-M   'P 1'
#
loop_
_entity.id
_entity.type
_entity.pdbx_description
1 polymer ?
#
loop_
_entity_poly.entity_id
_entity_poly.type
_entity_poly.pdbx_seq_one_letter_code
_entity_poly.pdbx_strand_id
1 'polypeptide(L)'
;ASNFDENDTDALYTTAEEAKKFCEESGCDSLAISIGTAHGVYKAKAIPEISFDRLAEIHAATDVPLVLHGGSGSGDDNLNRCAKEGISKVNIYTDLYLAAMASADESKAKDYLSLRAAIKAGIQSCLKHYYSVFETK
;
A
#
# COMPACT_ATOMS: atom_id res chain seq x y z
N ALA A 1 16.87 -9.96 25.07
CA ALA A 1 16.60 -10.47 23.72
C ALA A 1 15.18 -11.01 23.73
N SER A 2 14.21 -10.26 23.17
CA SER A 2 12.83 -10.72 23.00
C SER A 2 12.86 -11.85 21.96
N ASN A 3 12.32 -13.01 22.32
CA ASN A 3 12.09 -14.09 21.39
C ASN A 3 11.00 -13.60 20.40
N PHE A 4 11.41 -13.16 19.24
CA PHE A 4 10.52 -12.83 18.14
C PHE A 4 10.03 -14.17 17.57
N ASP A 5 8.78 -14.51 17.80
CA ASP A 5 8.12 -15.66 17.17
C ASP A 5 7.63 -15.21 15.80
N GLU A 6 8.30 -15.66 14.73
CA GLU A 6 7.94 -15.34 13.34
C GLU A 6 6.54 -15.87 12.95
N ASN A 7 5.91 -16.67 13.81
CA ASN A 7 4.56 -17.19 13.62
C ASN A 7 3.50 -16.38 14.37
N ASP A 8 3.88 -15.45 15.23
CA ASP A 8 2.94 -14.55 15.90
C ASP A 8 2.65 -13.32 15.01
N THR A 9 1.67 -13.46 14.12
CA THR A 9 1.25 -12.40 13.22
C THR A 9 0.68 -11.19 13.96
N ASP A 10 0.11 -11.36 15.14
CA ASP A 10 -0.40 -10.27 15.97
C ASP A 10 0.74 -9.39 16.52
N ALA A 11 1.89 -9.98 16.83
CA ALA A 11 3.08 -9.23 17.27
C ALA A 11 3.71 -8.36 16.17
N LEU A 12 3.34 -8.59 14.89
CA LEU A 12 3.83 -7.83 13.73
C LEU A 12 2.94 -6.63 13.40
N TYR A 13 1.73 -6.56 13.94
CA TYR A 13 0.77 -5.51 13.62
C TYR A 13 0.83 -4.38 14.64
N THR A 14 0.72 -3.15 14.15
CA THR A 14 0.59 -1.97 15.00
C THR A 14 -0.65 -2.09 15.88
N THR A 15 -0.51 -1.89 17.19
CA THR A 15 -1.65 -1.84 18.11
C THR A 15 -2.23 -0.42 18.22
N ALA A 16 -3.48 -0.29 18.63
CA ALA A 16 -4.12 1.00 18.85
C ALA A 16 -3.40 1.81 19.93
N GLU A 17 -2.91 1.15 20.99
CA GLU A 17 -2.15 1.78 22.07
C GLU A 17 -0.80 2.34 21.59
N GLU A 18 -0.05 1.54 20.80
CA GLU A 18 1.22 1.98 20.21
C GLU A 18 1.02 3.16 19.25
N ALA A 19 0.01 3.09 18.39
CA ALA A 19 -0.31 4.16 17.46
C ALA A 19 -0.63 5.48 18.19
N LYS A 20 -1.50 5.43 19.19
CA LYS A 20 -1.88 6.59 20.00
C LYS A 20 -0.67 7.18 20.71
N LYS A 21 0.07 6.35 21.43
CA LYS A 21 1.27 6.78 22.17
C LYS A 21 2.31 7.41 21.24
N PHE A 22 2.58 6.79 20.09
CA PHE A 22 3.53 7.32 19.12
C PHE A 22 3.10 8.69 18.58
N CYS A 23 1.81 8.87 18.25
CA CYS A 23 1.29 10.16 17.79
C CYS A 23 1.41 11.24 18.86
N GLU A 24 1.06 10.94 20.11
CA GLU A 24 1.14 11.88 21.24
C GLU A 24 2.58 12.29 21.54
N GLU A 25 3.54 11.35 21.51
CA GLU A 25 4.94 11.62 21.82
C GLU A 25 5.71 12.29 20.68
N SER A 26 5.40 11.92 19.41
CA SER A 26 6.13 12.44 18.24
C SER A 26 5.54 13.72 17.68
N GLY A 27 4.24 13.96 17.83
CA GLY A 27 3.50 15.05 17.18
C GLY A 27 3.48 14.94 15.66
N CYS A 28 3.49 13.70 15.11
CA CYS A 28 3.52 13.47 13.66
C CYS A 28 2.22 13.91 12.98
N ASP A 29 2.33 14.39 11.73
CA ASP A 29 1.18 14.82 10.91
C ASP A 29 0.47 13.65 10.20
N SER A 30 1.09 12.48 10.16
CA SER A 30 0.53 11.24 9.61
C SER A 30 1.28 10.04 10.14
N LEU A 31 0.61 8.88 10.26
CA LEU A 31 1.19 7.66 10.79
C LEU A 31 1.06 6.49 9.80
N ALA A 32 2.18 5.88 9.44
CA ALA A 32 2.17 4.60 8.71
C ALA A 32 2.01 3.44 9.69
N ILE A 33 1.05 2.56 9.41
CA ILE A 33 0.70 1.43 10.28
C ILE A 33 0.96 0.09 9.59
N SER A 34 1.26 -0.95 10.39
CA SER A 34 1.37 -2.33 9.96
C SER A 34 0.08 -3.07 10.29
N ILE A 35 -0.63 -3.51 9.25
CA ILE A 35 -1.90 -4.26 9.37
C ILE A 35 -1.97 -5.48 8.43
N GLY A 36 -0.81 -5.98 7.96
CA GLY A 36 -0.71 -7.20 7.16
C GLY A 36 -0.13 -7.05 5.76
N THR A 37 0.13 -5.83 5.29
CA THR A 37 0.81 -5.63 4.00
C THR A 37 2.33 -5.75 4.14
N ALA A 38 3.01 -6.15 3.05
CA ALA A 38 4.46 -6.18 2.95
C ALA A 38 4.94 -5.47 1.68
N HIS A 39 6.22 -5.09 1.63
CA HIS A 39 6.79 -4.44 0.46
C HIS A 39 7.21 -5.44 -0.63
N GLY A 40 7.03 -5.05 -1.90
CA GLY A 40 7.50 -5.78 -3.06
C GLY A 40 6.47 -6.75 -3.65
N VAL A 41 6.95 -7.64 -4.52
CA VAL A 41 6.11 -8.72 -5.08
C VAL A 41 5.99 -9.82 -4.04
N TYR A 42 4.78 -10.13 -3.63
CA TYR A 42 4.53 -11.25 -2.72
C TYR A 42 5.05 -12.56 -3.33
N LYS A 43 6.00 -13.20 -2.66
CA LYS A 43 6.60 -14.46 -3.12
C LYS A 43 5.59 -15.62 -3.10
N ALA A 44 4.61 -15.56 -2.23
CA ALA A 44 3.45 -16.44 -2.26
C ALA A 44 2.38 -15.80 -3.16
N LYS A 45 1.76 -16.60 -4.04
CA LYS A 45 0.70 -16.14 -4.97
C LYS A 45 -0.60 -15.71 -4.26
N ALA A 46 -0.58 -15.52 -2.96
CA ALA A 46 -1.74 -15.14 -2.15
C ALA A 46 -1.75 -13.63 -1.92
N ILE A 47 -2.92 -13.02 -2.07
CA ILE A 47 -3.19 -11.65 -1.63
C ILE A 47 -3.01 -11.60 -0.12
N PRO A 48 -2.30 -10.59 0.44
CA PRO A 48 -2.10 -10.50 1.88
C PRO A 48 -3.42 -10.37 2.63
N GLU A 49 -3.50 -11.00 3.77
CA GLU A 49 -4.64 -10.87 4.66
C GLU A 49 -4.47 -9.57 5.49
N ILE A 50 -5.27 -8.56 5.16
CA ILE A 50 -5.27 -7.28 5.87
C ILE A 50 -6.21 -7.36 7.07
N SER A 51 -5.71 -6.99 8.25
CA SER A 51 -6.52 -6.91 9.47
C SER A 51 -7.33 -5.61 9.50
N PHE A 52 -8.57 -5.68 9.05
CA PHE A 52 -9.50 -4.55 9.08
C PHE A 52 -9.99 -4.23 10.50
N ASP A 53 -10.07 -5.23 11.38
CA ASP A 53 -10.39 -5.00 12.79
C ASP A 53 -9.31 -4.15 13.44
N ARG A 54 -8.04 -4.46 13.18
CA ARG A 54 -6.92 -3.64 13.66
C ARG A 54 -6.92 -2.22 13.07
N LEU A 55 -7.27 -2.08 11.78
CA LEU A 55 -7.43 -0.76 11.17
C LEU A 55 -8.50 0.06 11.89
N ALA A 56 -9.65 -0.53 12.18
CA ALA A 56 -10.75 0.13 12.88
C ALA A 56 -10.36 0.56 14.31
N GLU A 57 -9.65 -0.32 15.06
CA GLU A 57 -9.14 -0.01 16.40
C GLU A 57 -8.17 1.18 16.38
N ILE A 58 -7.20 1.18 15.45
CA ILE A 58 -6.22 2.26 15.33
C ILE A 58 -6.89 3.56 14.90
N HIS A 59 -7.81 3.50 13.92
CA HIS A 59 -8.53 4.67 13.43
C HIS A 59 -9.38 5.32 14.52
N ALA A 60 -9.94 4.53 15.42
CA ALA A 60 -10.68 5.04 16.58
C ALA A 60 -9.77 5.62 17.69
N ALA A 61 -8.51 5.25 17.73
CA ALA A 61 -7.56 5.63 18.78
C ALA A 61 -6.79 6.94 18.50
N THR A 62 -6.76 7.42 17.25
CA THR A 62 -6.03 8.63 16.84
C THR A 62 -6.74 9.38 15.73
N ASP A 63 -6.66 10.72 15.78
CA ASP A 63 -7.17 11.61 14.72
C ASP A 63 -6.14 11.86 13.61
N VAL A 64 -4.92 11.32 13.75
CA VAL A 64 -3.84 11.49 12.77
C VAL A 64 -4.13 10.68 11.52
N PRO A 65 -4.02 11.26 10.29
CA PRO A 65 -4.21 10.53 9.04
C PRO A 65 -3.34 9.27 8.94
N LEU A 66 -3.97 8.13 8.64
CA LEU A 66 -3.29 6.84 8.54
C LEU A 66 -2.75 6.57 7.13
N VAL A 67 -1.59 5.94 7.07
CA VAL A 67 -0.87 5.61 5.83
C VAL A 67 -0.67 4.10 5.72
N LEU A 68 -0.95 3.53 4.56
CA LEU A 68 -0.67 2.14 4.23
C LEU A 68 0.56 2.05 3.31
N HIS A 69 1.60 1.35 3.76
CA HIS A 69 2.73 0.94 2.93
C HIS A 69 2.46 -0.43 2.29
N GLY A 70 3.22 -0.78 1.24
CA GLY A 70 3.11 -2.08 0.60
C GLY A 70 1.78 -2.31 -0.13
N GLY A 71 1.18 -1.27 -0.70
CA GLY A 71 -0.11 -1.36 -1.40
C GLY A 71 -0.06 -2.18 -2.70
N SER A 72 1.09 -2.21 -3.40
CA SER A 72 1.25 -3.03 -4.61
C SER A 72 0.99 -4.51 -4.30
N GLY A 73 0.15 -5.16 -5.12
CA GLY A 73 -0.19 -6.57 -4.95
C GLY A 73 -1.17 -6.87 -3.82
N SER A 74 -1.71 -5.88 -3.12
CA SER A 74 -2.67 -6.07 -2.02
C SER A 74 -4.10 -6.35 -2.48
N GLY A 75 -4.39 -6.19 -3.78
CA GLY A 75 -5.69 -6.39 -4.38
C GLY A 75 -6.61 -5.17 -4.28
N ASP A 76 -7.38 -4.95 -5.34
CA ASP A 76 -8.23 -3.75 -5.50
C ASP A 76 -9.28 -3.63 -4.41
N ASP A 77 -9.96 -4.73 -4.07
CA ASP A 77 -11.01 -4.74 -3.05
C ASP A 77 -10.45 -4.37 -1.67
N ASN A 78 -9.28 -4.93 -1.32
CA ASN A 78 -8.60 -4.60 -0.07
C ASN A 78 -8.20 -3.14 -0.01
N LEU A 79 -7.65 -2.60 -1.10
CA LEU A 79 -7.21 -1.20 -1.15
C LEU A 79 -8.40 -0.23 -1.12
N ASN A 80 -9.48 -0.54 -1.87
CA ASN A 80 -10.72 0.25 -1.82
C ASN A 80 -11.30 0.26 -0.41
N ARG A 81 -11.34 -0.91 0.25
CA ARG A 81 -11.83 -1.05 1.62
C ARG A 81 -10.95 -0.28 2.61
N CYS A 82 -9.62 -0.37 2.51
CA CYS A 82 -8.69 0.42 3.33
C CYS A 82 -8.99 1.92 3.22
N ALA A 83 -9.17 2.44 2.00
CA ALA A 83 -9.46 3.86 1.79
C ALA A 83 -10.81 4.29 2.40
N LYS A 84 -11.81 3.42 2.37
CA LYS A 84 -13.14 3.68 2.96
C LYS A 84 -13.14 3.57 4.49
N GLU A 85 -12.27 2.74 5.06
CA GLU A 85 -12.26 2.43 6.49
C GLU A 85 -11.18 3.18 7.29
N GLY A 86 -10.50 4.20 6.69
CA GLY A 86 -9.66 5.12 7.47
C GLY A 86 -8.23 5.32 6.98
N ILE A 87 -7.78 4.62 5.93
CA ILE A 87 -6.49 4.92 5.32
C ILE A 87 -6.59 6.15 4.42
N SER A 88 -5.82 7.19 4.75
CA SER A 88 -5.80 8.46 4.02
C SER A 88 -4.77 8.49 2.88
N LYS A 89 -3.76 7.63 2.91
CA LYS A 89 -2.69 7.57 1.91
C LYS A 89 -2.21 6.13 1.72
N VAL A 90 -2.02 5.72 0.47
CA VAL A 90 -1.46 4.40 0.12
C VAL A 90 -0.20 4.58 -0.74
N ASN A 91 0.85 3.82 -0.43
CA ASN A 91 2.07 3.79 -1.24
C ASN A 91 1.99 2.64 -2.25
N ILE A 92 1.99 3.01 -3.55
CA ILE A 92 2.02 2.09 -4.69
C ILE A 92 3.33 2.34 -5.45
N TYR A 93 4.13 1.31 -5.66
CA TYR A 93 5.41 1.41 -6.34
C TYR A 93 5.62 0.30 -7.37
N THR A 94 5.63 -0.93 -6.91
CA THR A 94 5.98 -2.11 -7.74
C THR A 94 5.08 -2.24 -8.96
N ASP A 95 3.78 -2.02 -8.81
CA ASP A 95 2.81 -2.15 -9.91
C ASP A 95 3.03 -1.09 -11.00
N LEU A 96 3.48 0.12 -10.61
CA LEU A 96 3.86 1.17 -11.58
C LEU A 96 5.07 0.72 -12.43
N TYR A 97 6.07 0.08 -11.80
CA TYR A 97 7.23 -0.45 -12.52
C TYR A 97 6.87 -1.60 -13.43
N LEU A 98 6.03 -2.52 -12.96
CA LEU A 98 5.58 -3.65 -13.77
C LEU A 98 4.77 -3.17 -14.98
N ALA A 99 3.88 -2.20 -14.80
CA ALA A 99 3.11 -1.60 -15.88
C ALA A 99 4.02 -0.86 -16.89
N ALA A 100 5.04 -0.15 -16.40
CA ALA A 100 6.03 0.51 -17.24
C ALA A 100 6.80 -0.50 -18.11
N MET A 101 7.29 -1.60 -17.48
CA MET A 101 8.02 -2.65 -18.19
C MET A 101 7.16 -3.39 -19.20
N ALA A 102 5.95 -3.80 -18.81
CA ALA A 102 5.02 -4.47 -19.71
C ALA A 102 4.72 -3.62 -20.96
N SER A 103 4.42 -2.33 -20.77
CA SER A 103 4.15 -1.41 -21.89
C SER A 103 5.39 -1.17 -22.76
N ALA A 104 6.58 -1.13 -22.18
CA ALA A 104 7.84 -1.02 -22.92
C ALA A 104 8.07 -2.26 -23.81
N ASP A 105 7.89 -3.47 -23.27
CA ASP A 105 8.06 -4.74 -23.97
C ASP A 105 7.04 -4.91 -25.11
N GLU A 106 5.78 -4.58 -24.86
CA GLU A 106 4.71 -4.64 -25.86
C GLU A 106 4.93 -3.67 -27.03
N SER A 107 5.49 -2.49 -26.75
CA SER A 107 5.71 -1.44 -27.76
C SER A 107 6.70 -1.83 -28.83
N LYS A 108 7.64 -2.75 -28.54
CA LYS A 108 8.78 -3.13 -29.43
C LYS A 108 9.51 -1.87 -29.96
N ALA A 109 9.58 -0.83 -29.15
CA ALA A 109 10.16 0.45 -29.52
C ALA A 109 11.61 0.29 -30.01
N LYS A 110 11.95 0.98 -31.08
CA LYS A 110 13.28 0.94 -31.72
C LYS A 110 14.10 2.21 -31.48
N ASP A 111 13.52 3.22 -30.84
CA ASP A 111 14.17 4.46 -30.49
C ASP A 111 13.77 4.92 -29.09
N TYR A 112 14.57 5.84 -28.53
CA TYR A 112 14.38 6.33 -27.15
C TYR A 112 13.03 7.04 -26.94
N LEU A 113 12.58 7.82 -27.92
CA LEU A 113 11.35 8.61 -27.76
C LEU A 113 10.12 7.71 -27.72
N SER A 114 10.08 6.69 -28.61
CA SER A 114 9.02 5.67 -28.63
C SER A 114 9.01 4.84 -27.33
N LEU A 115 10.20 4.44 -26.84
CA LEU A 115 10.32 3.71 -25.58
C LEU A 115 9.81 4.55 -24.39
N ARG A 116 10.22 5.81 -24.32
CA ARG A 116 9.77 6.72 -23.26
C ARG A 116 8.26 6.95 -23.29
N ALA A 117 7.70 7.07 -24.49
CA ALA A 117 6.25 7.21 -24.66
C ALA A 117 5.49 5.97 -24.16
N ALA A 118 5.98 4.76 -24.48
CA ALA A 118 5.40 3.51 -24.02
C ALA A 118 5.46 3.37 -22.49
N ILE A 119 6.62 3.61 -21.87
CA ILE A 119 6.78 3.60 -20.41
C ILE A 119 5.79 4.56 -19.74
N LYS A 120 5.70 5.80 -20.26
CA LYS A 120 4.76 6.79 -19.75
C LYS A 120 3.31 6.31 -19.85
N ALA A 121 2.93 5.71 -20.97
CA ALA A 121 1.57 5.19 -21.16
C ALA A 121 1.23 4.08 -20.16
N GLY A 122 2.16 3.15 -19.93
CA GLY A 122 1.99 2.08 -18.93
C GLY A 122 1.77 2.63 -17.52
N ILE A 123 2.63 3.57 -17.08
CA ILE A 123 2.49 4.21 -15.77
C ILE A 123 1.16 4.97 -15.68
N GLN A 124 0.78 5.73 -16.70
CA GLN A 124 -0.48 6.47 -16.71
C GLN A 124 -1.69 5.55 -16.63
N SER A 125 -1.67 4.41 -17.31
CA SER A 125 -2.74 3.41 -17.25
C SER A 125 -2.89 2.84 -15.84
N CYS A 126 -1.77 2.47 -15.21
CA CYS A 126 -1.75 1.97 -13.85
C CYS A 126 -2.26 3.02 -12.84
N LEU A 127 -1.84 4.28 -12.95
CA LEU A 127 -2.33 5.36 -12.10
C LEU A 127 -3.84 5.59 -12.25
N LYS A 128 -4.36 5.58 -13.48
CA LYS A 128 -5.81 5.71 -13.73
C LYS A 128 -6.60 4.57 -13.09
N HIS A 129 -6.07 3.34 -13.16
CA HIS A 129 -6.65 2.19 -12.49
C HIS A 129 -6.76 2.43 -10.97
N TYR A 130 -5.67 2.85 -10.32
CA TYR A 130 -5.69 3.13 -8.88
C TYR A 130 -6.58 4.30 -8.49
N TYR A 131 -6.66 5.35 -9.33
CA TYR A 131 -7.63 6.42 -9.09
C TYR A 131 -9.08 5.89 -9.10
N SER A 132 -9.37 4.92 -9.96
CA SER A 132 -10.67 4.24 -9.96
C SER A 132 -10.88 3.39 -8.72
N VAL A 133 -9.85 2.62 -8.30
CA VAL A 133 -9.88 1.80 -7.08
C VAL A 133 -10.16 2.66 -5.84
N PHE A 134 -9.51 3.81 -5.73
CA PHE A 134 -9.70 4.74 -4.59
C PHE A 134 -10.89 5.69 -4.75
N GLU A 135 -11.66 5.58 -5.84
CA GLU A 135 -12.79 6.47 -6.13
C GLU A 135 -12.41 7.96 -6.07
N THR A 136 -11.17 8.30 -6.47
CA THR A 136 -10.66 9.68 -6.48
C THR A 136 -11.41 10.51 -7.52
N LYS A 137 -11.80 11.74 -7.12
CA LYS A 137 -12.54 12.70 -7.97
C LYS A 137 -11.58 13.63 -8.67
#